data_82f54a350eb1c06445266dae31fd23a6
#
_entry.id   82f54a350eb1c06445266dae31fd23a6
#
_cell.length_a   1.000
_cell.length_b   1.000
_cell.length_c   1.000
_cell.angle_alpha   90.00
_cell.angle_beta   90.00
_cell.angle_gamma   90.00
#
_symmetry.space_group_name_H-M   'P 1'
#
loop_
_entity.id
_entity.type
_entity.pdbx_description
1 polymer ?
#
loop_
_entity_poly.entity_id
_entity_poly.type
_entity_poly.pdbx_seq_one_letter_code
_entity_poly.pdbx_strand_id
1 'polypeptide(L)'
;MKNYLIIITLALFFSCSTNVTEVTWDDAKTIAVNKHMEHYINKDFNAMKNLLSEDFQVVVSGQDDPYDLSGVMEAINMHHTLFSNIYTTKPGVENEKGIISQTISYPTGETWTQVWFIWHATGNYSNDTLNNMVHLSYKWNGDLISEEYHFSDGTAFNNELAAYTASLASTDVE
;
A
#
# COMPACT_ATOMS: atom_id res chain seq x y z
N MET A 1 54.05 -49.49 -20.41
CA MET A 1 52.80 -49.25 -19.68
C MET A 1 52.80 -47.74 -19.37
N LYS A 2 51.93 -46.94 -20.00
CA LYS A 2 51.82 -45.50 -19.83
C LYS A 2 50.72 -45.23 -18.79
N ASN A 3 51.12 -44.67 -17.61
CA ASN A 3 50.18 -44.23 -16.59
C ASN A 3 49.58 -42.91 -17.00
N TYR A 4 48.28 -42.88 -17.29
CA TYR A 4 47.53 -41.65 -17.48
C TYR A 4 47.07 -41.13 -16.13
N LEU A 5 47.67 -40.04 -15.70
CA LEU A 5 47.24 -39.26 -14.52
C LEU A 5 46.01 -38.44 -14.93
N ILE A 6 44.80 -38.83 -14.50
CA ILE A 6 43.61 -38.08 -14.72
C ILE A 6 43.54 -37.03 -13.60
N ILE A 7 43.83 -35.76 -13.96
CA ILE A 7 43.63 -34.62 -13.05
C ILE A 7 42.15 -34.23 -13.15
N ILE A 8 41.35 -34.62 -12.16
CA ILE A 8 39.98 -34.12 -12.02
C ILE A 8 40.06 -32.75 -11.39
N THR A 9 39.91 -31.74 -12.26
CA THR A 9 39.78 -30.34 -11.82
C THR A 9 38.37 -30.16 -11.27
N LEU A 10 38.21 -30.24 -9.95
CA LEU A 10 36.97 -29.93 -9.25
C LEU A 10 36.77 -28.39 -9.30
N ALA A 11 36.02 -27.93 -10.29
CA ALA A 11 35.60 -26.55 -10.37
C ALA A 11 34.58 -26.31 -9.23
N LEU A 12 35.08 -25.79 -8.12
CA LEU A 12 34.23 -25.23 -7.06
C LEU A 12 33.58 -23.97 -7.62
N PHE A 13 32.35 -24.10 -8.10
CA PHE A 13 31.48 -22.97 -8.32
C PHE A 13 31.14 -22.40 -6.93
N PHE A 14 31.95 -21.46 -6.46
CA PHE A 14 31.51 -20.55 -5.42
C PHE A 14 30.40 -19.69 -6.05
N SER A 15 29.16 -20.12 -5.89
CA SER A 15 28.02 -19.23 -6.03
C SER A 15 28.17 -18.18 -4.95
N CYS A 16 28.81 -17.07 -5.29
CA CYS A 16 28.78 -15.87 -4.49
C CYS A 16 27.32 -15.39 -4.55
N SER A 17 26.50 -15.77 -3.58
CA SER A 17 25.24 -15.08 -3.38
C SER A 17 25.60 -13.65 -3.02
N THR A 18 25.56 -12.76 -4.00
CA THR A 18 25.70 -11.34 -3.74
C THR A 18 24.46 -10.94 -2.91
N ASN A 19 24.70 -10.62 -1.64
CA ASN A 19 23.68 -10.01 -0.77
C ASN A 19 23.40 -8.58 -1.30
N VAL A 20 22.64 -8.50 -2.40
CA VAL A 20 22.29 -7.24 -3.06
C VAL A 20 20.80 -6.99 -2.81
N THR A 21 20.45 -5.77 -2.47
CA THR A 21 19.06 -5.31 -2.49
C THR A 21 18.57 -5.30 -3.93
N GLU A 22 17.49 -6.01 -4.19
CA GLU A 22 16.84 -6.03 -5.49
C GLU A 22 15.65 -5.06 -5.50
N VAL A 23 15.53 -4.27 -6.57
CA VAL A 23 14.40 -3.36 -6.78
C VAL A 23 13.74 -3.71 -8.10
N THR A 24 12.45 -3.97 -8.06
CA THR A 24 11.62 -4.31 -9.24
C THR A 24 10.41 -3.37 -9.33
N TRP A 25 9.88 -3.19 -10.57
CA TRP A 25 8.80 -2.27 -10.87
C TRP A 25 7.56 -2.94 -11.47
N ASP A 26 7.70 -4.21 -11.86
CA ASP A 26 6.71 -4.99 -12.62
C ASP A 26 6.61 -6.45 -12.15
N ASP A 27 7.05 -6.74 -10.92
CA ASP A 27 6.94 -8.07 -10.33
C ASP A 27 5.50 -8.38 -9.87
N ALA A 28 5.29 -9.62 -9.44
CA ALA A 28 3.98 -10.09 -8.98
C ALA A 28 3.44 -9.27 -7.78
N LYS A 29 4.31 -8.80 -6.87
CA LYS A 29 3.92 -8.01 -5.70
C LYS A 29 3.52 -6.60 -6.09
N THR A 30 4.29 -5.94 -6.95
CA THR A 30 3.94 -4.64 -7.53
C THR A 30 2.59 -4.71 -8.25
N ILE A 31 2.36 -5.74 -9.08
CA ILE A 31 1.09 -5.96 -9.79
C ILE A 31 -0.06 -6.18 -8.78
N ALA A 32 0.15 -6.98 -7.73
CA ALA A 32 -0.85 -7.24 -6.71
C ALA A 32 -1.26 -5.98 -5.95
N VAL A 33 -0.29 -5.12 -5.59
CA VAL A 33 -0.56 -3.83 -4.92
C VAL A 33 -1.31 -2.86 -5.83
N ASN A 34 -0.97 -2.78 -7.12
CA ASN A 34 -1.73 -1.97 -8.07
C ASN A 34 -3.21 -2.42 -8.11
N LYS A 35 -3.45 -3.73 -8.17
CA LYS A 35 -4.80 -4.30 -8.17
C LYS A 35 -5.52 -4.08 -6.83
N HIS A 36 -4.81 -4.16 -5.71
CA HIS A 36 -5.33 -3.86 -4.37
C HIS A 36 -5.85 -2.42 -4.29
N MET A 37 -5.12 -1.45 -4.86
CA MET A 37 -5.56 -0.06 -4.96
C MET A 37 -6.79 0.10 -5.85
N GLU A 38 -6.88 -0.63 -6.97
CA GLU A 38 -8.09 -0.65 -7.81
C GLU A 38 -9.30 -1.17 -7.05
N HIS A 39 -9.15 -2.23 -6.23
CA HIS A 39 -10.21 -2.75 -5.37
C HIS A 39 -10.67 -1.71 -4.33
N TYR A 40 -9.73 -0.98 -3.71
CA TYR A 40 -10.07 0.13 -2.81
C TYR A 40 -10.93 1.18 -3.54
N ILE A 41 -10.49 1.69 -4.70
CA ILE A 41 -11.20 2.72 -5.47
C ILE A 41 -12.60 2.23 -5.87
N ASN A 42 -12.74 0.96 -6.25
CA ASN A 42 -13.99 0.36 -6.72
C ASN A 42 -14.90 -0.17 -5.59
N LYS A 43 -14.52 -0.01 -4.32
CA LYS A 43 -15.24 -0.51 -3.14
C LYS A 43 -15.37 -2.04 -3.10
N ASP A 44 -14.46 -2.76 -3.75
CA ASP A 44 -14.40 -4.23 -3.69
C ASP A 44 -13.56 -4.67 -2.47
N PHE A 45 -14.11 -4.43 -1.28
CA PHE A 45 -13.41 -4.65 -0.01
C PHE A 45 -13.12 -6.14 0.25
N ASN A 46 -13.93 -7.04 -0.29
CA ASN A 46 -13.66 -8.48 -0.16
C ASN A 46 -12.41 -8.88 -0.95
N ALA A 47 -12.30 -8.42 -2.20
CA ALA A 47 -11.12 -8.69 -3.01
C ALA A 47 -9.87 -7.98 -2.45
N MET A 48 -10.02 -6.76 -1.93
CA MET A 48 -8.96 -6.03 -1.25
C MET A 48 -8.42 -6.81 -0.05
N LYS A 49 -9.30 -7.34 0.80
CA LYS A 49 -8.95 -8.12 2.00
C LYS A 49 -8.18 -9.39 1.69
N ASN A 50 -8.38 -10.01 0.53
CA ASN A 50 -7.72 -11.25 0.15
C ASN A 50 -6.18 -11.14 0.00
N LEU A 51 -5.65 -9.92 -0.10
CA LEU A 51 -4.21 -9.68 -0.15
C LEU A 51 -3.59 -9.47 1.24
N LEU A 52 -4.40 -9.31 2.26
CA LEU A 52 -3.96 -9.00 3.63
C LEU A 52 -3.89 -10.26 4.48
N SER A 53 -2.90 -10.37 5.35
CA SER A 53 -2.81 -11.46 6.32
C SER A 53 -3.84 -11.29 7.46
N GLU A 54 -4.12 -12.36 8.20
CA GLU A 54 -5.06 -12.30 9.33
C GLU A 54 -4.54 -11.41 10.47
N ASP A 55 -3.22 -11.33 10.63
CA ASP A 55 -2.52 -10.50 11.60
C ASP A 55 -2.08 -9.13 11.03
N PHE A 56 -2.65 -8.73 9.90
CA PHE A 56 -2.35 -7.46 9.25
C PHE A 56 -2.53 -6.25 10.17
N GLN A 57 -1.57 -5.34 10.12
CA GLN A 57 -1.58 -4.10 10.90
C GLN A 57 -1.22 -2.89 10.03
N VAL A 58 -1.85 -1.74 10.33
CA VAL A 58 -1.50 -0.45 9.73
C VAL A 58 -0.96 0.51 10.78
N VAL A 59 0.22 1.04 10.53
CA VAL A 59 0.83 2.13 11.30
C VAL A 59 0.61 3.43 10.54
N VAL A 60 -0.19 4.31 11.10
CA VAL A 60 -0.47 5.63 10.52
C VAL A 60 0.43 6.68 11.15
N SER A 61 1.08 7.51 10.34
CA SER A 61 1.93 8.59 10.82
C SER A 61 1.16 9.54 11.76
N GLY A 62 1.70 9.73 12.98
CA GLY A 62 1.10 10.59 13.99
C GLY A 62 0.04 9.90 14.87
N GLN A 63 -0.13 8.59 14.77
CA GLN A 63 -0.96 7.79 15.68
C GLN A 63 -0.10 6.87 16.54
N ASP A 64 -0.48 6.68 17.80
CA ASP A 64 0.30 5.91 18.77
C ASP A 64 0.07 4.39 18.60
N ASP A 65 -1.16 3.97 18.30
CA ASP A 65 -1.53 2.57 18.19
C ASP A 65 -1.80 2.17 16.72
N PRO A 66 -1.32 1.01 16.24
CA PRO A 66 -1.66 0.50 14.93
C PRO A 66 -3.12 0.04 14.85
N TYR A 67 -3.72 0.15 13.68
CA TYR A 67 -5.00 -0.49 13.37
C TYR A 67 -4.78 -1.95 13.02
N ASP A 68 -5.62 -2.83 13.54
CA ASP A 68 -5.76 -4.20 13.06
C ASP A 68 -6.60 -4.26 11.78
N LEU A 69 -6.72 -5.45 11.19
CA LEU A 69 -7.49 -5.66 9.96
C LEU A 69 -8.95 -5.15 10.08
N SER A 70 -9.60 -5.31 11.24
CA SER A 70 -10.97 -4.81 11.45
C SER A 70 -11.04 -3.30 11.42
N GLY A 71 -10.15 -2.64 12.18
CA GLY A 71 -10.06 -1.18 12.23
C GLY A 71 -9.73 -0.56 10.88
N VAL A 72 -8.86 -1.21 10.10
CA VAL A 72 -8.54 -0.77 8.72
C VAL A 72 -9.77 -0.86 7.82
N MET A 73 -10.54 -1.95 7.88
CA MET A 73 -11.75 -2.08 7.07
C MET A 73 -12.83 -1.08 7.45
N GLU A 74 -12.94 -0.73 8.75
CA GLU A 74 -13.81 0.35 9.21
C GLU A 74 -13.35 1.72 8.69
N ALA A 75 -12.04 2.01 8.75
CA ALA A 75 -11.47 3.24 8.21
C ALA A 75 -11.71 3.39 6.70
N ILE A 76 -11.52 2.33 5.93
CA ILE A 76 -11.79 2.32 4.48
C ILE A 76 -13.29 2.54 4.18
N ASN A 77 -14.18 1.92 4.93
CA ASN A 77 -15.61 2.18 4.81
C ASN A 77 -15.94 3.66 5.13
N MET A 78 -15.30 4.23 6.15
CA MET A 78 -15.44 5.65 6.50
C MET A 78 -14.94 6.55 5.37
N HIS A 79 -13.80 6.25 4.72
CA HIS A 79 -13.36 6.99 3.53
C HIS A 79 -14.45 7.07 2.46
N HIS A 80 -15.09 5.95 2.14
CA HIS A 80 -16.14 5.89 1.13
C HIS A 80 -17.51 6.43 1.59
N THR A 81 -17.68 6.66 2.88
CA THR A 81 -18.82 7.38 3.45
C THR A 81 -18.61 8.89 3.35
N LEU A 82 -17.42 9.33 3.70
CA LEU A 82 -17.05 10.74 3.73
C LEU A 82 -16.78 11.32 2.33
N PHE A 83 -16.29 10.49 1.40
CA PHE A 83 -15.79 10.98 0.12
C PHE A 83 -16.41 10.25 -1.08
N SER A 84 -16.57 11.00 -2.16
CA SER A 84 -16.95 10.53 -3.50
C SER A 84 -15.87 10.90 -4.52
N ASN A 85 -16.04 10.43 -5.77
CA ASN A 85 -15.13 10.70 -6.87
C ASN A 85 -13.65 10.37 -6.54
N ILE A 86 -13.44 9.27 -5.79
CA ILE A 86 -12.10 8.84 -5.38
C ILE A 86 -11.35 8.30 -6.59
N TYR A 87 -10.15 8.84 -6.84
CA TYR A 87 -9.21 8.32 -7.82
C TYR A 87 -7.78 8.71 -7.44
N THR A 88 -6.80 8.09 -8.11
CA THR A 88 -5.38 8.40 -7.89
C THR A 88 -4.70 8.87 -9.17
N THR A 89 -3.68 9.71 -9.02
CA THR A 89 -2.77 10.08 -10.10
C THR A 89 -1.32 9.89 -9.68
N LYS A 90 -0.44 9.68 -10.65
CA LYS A 90 1.00 9.54 -10.41
C LYS A 90 1.62 10.89 -10.06
N PRO A 91 2.42 10.98 -8.99
CA PRO A 91 3.14 12.20 -8.65
C PRO A 91 4.11 12.63 -9.77
N GLY A 92 4.15 13.92 -10.07
CA GLY A 92 5.07 14.48 -11.06
C GLY A 92 4.73 14.19 -12.53
N VAL A 93 3.61 13.51 -12.79
CA VAL A 93 3.11 13.25 -14.14
C VAL A 93 1.71 13.84 -14.29
N GLU A 94 1.56 14.81 -15.17
CA GLU A 94 0.30 15.54 -15.31
C GLU A 94 -0.83 14.64 -15.82
N ASN A 95 -1.93 14.57 -15.06
CA ASN A 95 -3.18 13.86 -15.40
C ASN A 95 -3.03 12.33 -15.63
N GLU A 96 -1.91 11.71 -15.31
CA GLU A 96 -1.75 10.27 -15.44
C GLU A 96 -2.36 9.55 -14.22
N LYS A 97 -3.45 8.81 -14.45
CA LYS A 97 -4.12 8.00 -13.43
C LYS A 97 -3.26 6.83 -12.97
N GLY A 98 -3.46 6.45 -11.71
CA GLY A 98 -2.79 5.30 -11.10
C GLY A 98 -1.81 5.69 -10.01
N ILE A 99 -0.89 4.79 -9.71
CA ILE A 99 0.11 4.92 -8.67
C ILE A 99 1.52 4.66 -9.23
N ILE A 100 2.55 5.11 -8.52
CA ILE A 100 3.93 4.66 -8.72
C ILE A 100 4.19 3.62 -7.65
N SER A 101 4.67 2.44 -8.02
CA SER A 101 4.99 1.37 -7.08
C SER A 101 6.29 0.66 -7.46
N GLN A 102 7.03 0.21 -6.46
CA GLN A 102 8.24 -0.61 -6.62
C GLN A 102 8.34 -1.61 -5.47
N THR A 103 8.82 -2.81 -5.77
CA THR A 103 9.13 -3.82 -4.74
C THR A 103 10.62 -3.86 -4.47
N ILE A 104 10.98 -3.92 -3.20
CA ILE A 104 12.36 -3.97 -2.71
C ILE A 104 12.53 -5.27 -1.91
N SER A 105 13.43 -6.14 -2.38
CA SER A 105 13.84 -7.34 -1.66
C SER A 105 15.20 -7.10 -1.01
N TYR A 106 15.25 -7.15 0.30
CA TYR A 106 16.45 -6.92 1.07
C TYR A 106 17.25 -8.20 1.30
N PRO A 107 18.58 -8.12 1.45
CA PRO A 107 19.42 -9.27 1.79
C PRO A 107 19.05 -9.95 3.11
N THR A 108 18.33 -9.25 3.99
CA THR A 108 17.79 -9.77 5.26
C THR A 108 16.65 -10.76 5.06
N GLY A 109 16.11 -10.86 3.84
CA GLY A 109 14.93 -11.68 3.50
C GLY A 109 13.61 -10.91 3.57
N GLU A 110 13.62 -9.68 4.03
CA GLU A 110 12.42 -8.84 4.03
C GLU A 110 12.11 -8.35 2.61
N THR A 111 10.83 -8.27 2.30
CA THR A 111 10.34 -7.72 1.04
C THR A 111 9.28 -6.65 1.33
N TRP A 112 9.44 -5.51 0.67
CA TRP A 112 8.57 -4.36 0.82
C TRP A 112 8.13 -3.84 -0.54
N THR A 113 6.86 -3.42 -0.67
CA THR A 113 6.40 -2.64 -1.83
C THR A 113 6.11 -1.21 -1.40
N GLN A 114 6.81 -0.27 -2.02
CA GLN A 114 6.65 1.17 -1.80
C GLN A 114 5.69 1.73 -2.83
N VAL A 115 4.79 2.62 -2.41
CA VAL A 115 3.74 3.20 -3.25
C VAL A 115 3.64 4.70 -3.05
N TRP A 116 3.55 5.45 -4.13
CA TRP A 116 3.33 6.91 -4.12
C TRP A 116 2.20 7.28 -5.07
N PHE A 117 1.30 8.14 -4.62
CA PHE A 117 0.23 8.68 -5.44
C PHE A 117 -0.29 10.00 -4.89
N ILE A 118 -1.01 10.74 -5.72
CA ILE A 118 -1.89 11.81 -5.28
C ILE A 118 -3.29 11.23 -5.19
N TRP A 119 -3.86 11.22 -3.99
CA TRP A 119 -5.24 10.81 -3.75
C TRP A 119 -6.17 12.00 -3.99
N HIS A 120 -7.15 11.81 -4.84
CA HIS A 120 -8.17 12.81 -5.18
C HIS A 120 -9.51 12.33 -4.70
N ALA A 121 -10.31 13.25 -4.16
CA ALA A 121 -11.68 12.99 -3.75
C ALA A 121 -12.50 14.27 -3.67
N THR A 122 -13.81 14.11 -3.52
CA THR A 122 -14.75 15.18 -3.19
C THR A 122 -15.40 14.86 -1.86
N GLY A 123 -15.37 15.78 -0.89
CA GLY A 123 -16.07 15.65 0.38
C GLY A 123 -17.57 15.63 0.15
N ASN A 124 -18.27 14.68 0.77
CA ASN A 124 -19.72 14.51 0.63
C ASN A 124 -20.52 15.52 1.46
N TYR A 125 -19.88 16.10 2.48
CA TYR A 125 -20.51 17.03 3.43
C TYR A 125 -20.00 18.46 3.30
N SER A 126 -18.72 18.65 2.97
CA SER A 126 -18.12 19.96 2.70
C SER A 126 -18.27 20.40 1.24
N ASN A 127 -18.37 19.46 0.29
CA ASN A 127 -18.24 19.64 -1.15
C ASN A 127 -16.83 20.12 -1.59
N ASP A 128 -15.83 20.05 -0.72
CA ASP A 128 -14.46 20.41 -1.06
C ASP A 128 -13.83 19.38 -1.99
N THR A 129 -13.07 19.85 -2.97
CA THR A 129 -12.22 18.98 -3.80
C THR A 129 -10.85 18.86 -3.15
N LEU A 130 -10.39 17.64 -2.96
CA LEU A 130 -9.20 17.32 -2.21
C LEU A 130 -8.13 16.70 -3.09
N ASN A 131 -6.87 17.07 -2.82
CA ASN A 131 -5.67 16.48 -3.39
C ASN A 131 -4.70 16.21 -2.23
N ASN A 132 -4.35 14.95 -2.00
CA ASN A 132 -3.47 14.59 -0.90
C ASN A 132 -2.33 13.69 -1.40
N MET A 133 -1.08 14.07 -1.14
CA MET A 133 0.07 13.22 -1.40
C MET A 133 0.10 12.10 -0.37
N VAL A 134 0.15 10.86 -0.87
CA VAL A 134 0.16 9.65 -0.04
C VAL A 134 1.38 8.81 -0.38
N HIS A 135 2.03 8.30 0.65
CA HIS A 135 3.03 7.25 0.56
C HIS A 135 2.62 6.08 1.45
N LEU A 136 2.58 4.89 0.85
CA LEU A 136 2.34 3.63 1.55
C LEU A 136 3.56 2.71 1.41
N SER A 137 3.84 1.98 2.48
CA SER A 137 4.91 0.98 2.51
C SER A 137 4.32 -0.34 3.00
N TYR A 138 4.24 -1.34 2.13
CA TYR A 138 3.67 -2.65 2.41
C TYR A 138 4.77 -3.67 2.68
N LYS A 139 4.75 -4.31 3.84
CA LYS A 139 5.61 -5.43 4.19
C LYS A 139 4.94 -6.74 3.83
N TRP A 140 5.70 -7.63 3.22
CA TRP A 140 5.23 -8.93 2.78
C TRP A 140 5.64 -10.05 3.72
N ASN A 141 4.69 -10.98 3.97
CA ASN A 141 4.94 -12.28 4.54
C ASN A 141 4.45 -13.33 3.53
N GLY A 142 5.39 -13.90 2.76
CA GLY A 142 5.06 -14.74 1.60
C GLY A 142 4.33 -13.94 0.52
N ASP A 143 3.08 -14.33 0.22
CA ASP A 143 2.24 -13.71 -0.80
C ASP A 143 1.18 -12.76 -0.22
N LEU A 144 1.17 -12.55 1.11
CA LEU A 144 0.24 -11.66 1.79
C LEU A 144 0.98 -10.46 2.38
N ILE A 145 0.29 -9.32 2.44
CA ILE A 145 0.75 -8.12 3.14
C ILE A 145 0.47 -8.31 4.63
N SER A 146 1.50 -8.16 5.47
CA SER A 146 1.40 -8.26 6.93
C SER A 146 1.39 -6.91 7.64
N GLU A 147 2.01 -5.90 7.04
CA GLU A 147 2.05 -4.56 7.63
C GLU A 147 1.91 -3.49 6.53
N GLU A 148 1.24 -2.39 6.86
CA GLU A 148 1.24 -1.16 6.08
C GLU A 148 1.73 0.00 6.95
N TYR A 149 2.61 0.82 6.39
CA TYR A 149 2.97 2.12 6.95
C TYR A 149 2.37 3.21 6.07
N HIS A 150 1.51 4.03 6.65
CA HIS A 150 0.72 5.04 5.96
C HIS A 150 1.19 6.45 6.30
N PHE A 151 1.63 7.19 5.30
CA PHE A 151 2.06 8.57 5.41
C PHE A 151 1.20 9.47 4.53
N SER A 152 0.45 10.36 5.15
CA SER A 152 -0.39 11.34 4.45
C SER A 152 -0.70 12.52 5.38
N ASP A 153 -1.19 13.62 4.80
CA ASP A 153 -1.77 14.72 5.57
C ASP A 153 -3.23 14.38 5.93
N GLY A 154 -3.51 14.21 7.21
CA GLY A 154 -4.85 13.89 7.72
C GLY A 154 -5.82 15.09 7.78
N THR A 155 -5.38 16.31 7.49
CA THR A 155 -6.18 17.53 7.68
C THR A 155 -7.48 17.48 6.89
N ALA A 156 -7.43 17.10 5.63
CA ALA A 156 -8.61 17.02 4.76
C ALA A 156 -9.63 15.99 5.26
N PHE A 157 -9.17 14.82 5.69
CA PHE A 157 -10.02 13.78 6.29
C PHE A 157 -10.69 14.29 7.58
N ASN A 158 -9.94 14.92 8.47
CA ASN A 158 -10.45 15.43 9.74
C ASN A 158 -11.49 16.53 9.53
N ASN A 159 -11.29 17.42 8.56
CA ASN A 159 -12.25 18.47 8.21
C ASN A 159 -13.57 17.88 7.70
N GLU A 160 -13.50 16.87 6.82
CA GLU A 160 -14.69 16.21 6.30
C GLU A 160 -15.43 15.40 7.36
N LEU A 161 -14.69 14.73 8.26
CA LEU A 161 -15.26 14.05 9.42
C LEU A 161 -15.99 15.02 10.37
N ALA A 162 -15.45 16.22 10.56
CA ALA A 162 -16.10 17.28 11.34
C ALA A 162 -17.38 17.77 10.67
N ALA A 163 -17.38 17.97 9.35
CA ALA A 163 -18.57 18.35 8.57
C ALA A 163 -19.66 17.26 8.64
N TYR A 164 -19.28 16.00 8.53
CA TYR A 164 -20.18 14.85 8.71
C TYR A 164 -20.83 14.85 10.09
N THR A 165 -20.02 14.99 11.15
CA THR A 165 -20.51 15.01 12.52
C THR A 165 -21.50 16.17 12.78
N ALA A 166 -21.20 17.35 12.23
CA ALA A 166 -22.10 18.51 12.30
C ALA A 166 -23.44 18.26 11.58
N SER A 167 -23.42 17.53 10.46
CA SER A 167 -24.64 17.18 9.71
C SER A 167 -25.55 16.24 10.49
N LEU A 168 -24.99 15.29 11.25
CA LEU A 168 -25.78 14.38 12.11
C LEU A 168 -26.47 15.15 13.24
N ALA A 169 -25.77 16.08 13.89
CA ALA A 169 -26.32 16.89 14.97
C ALA A 169 -27.47 17.80 14.53
N SER A 170 -27.53 18.18 13.26
CA SER A 170 -28.62 19.00 12.71
C SER A 170 -29.90 18.19 12.40
N THR A 171 -29.79 16.89 12.15
CA THR A 171 -30.94 16.00 11.87
C THR A 171 -31.67 15.54 13.13
N ASP A 172 -31.01 15.59 14.31
CA ASP A 172 -31.63 15.17 15.58
C ASP A 172 -32.49 16.29 16.24
N VAL A 173 -32.63 17.47 15.60
CA VAL A 173 -33.35 18.64 16.14
C VAL A 173 -34.71 18.87 15.45
N GLU A 174 -35.07 18.08 14.44
CA GLU A 174 -36.40 18.09 13.80
C GLU A 174 -37.30 16.98 14.34
#